data_b57d831184e503d9cef67037ea1dd340
#
_entry.id   b57d831184e503d9cef67037ea1dd340
#
_cell.length_a   1.000
_cell.length_b   1.000
_cell.length_c   1.000
_cell.angle_alpha   90.00
_cell.angle_beta   90.00
_cell.angle_gamma   90.00
#
_symmetry.space_group_name_H-M   'P 1'
#
loop_
_entity.id
_entity.type
_entity.pdbx_description
1 polymer ?
#
loop_
_entity_poly.entity_id
_entity_poly.type
_entity_poly.pdbx_seq_one_letter_code
_entity_poly.pdbx_strand_id
1 'polypeptide(L)'
;MKLYTTYISILALTISLYAQPGGGRGPGGGGPGGGRGPGGGGPGGGRGPGGGERGPGGGERGPGGGERVQMRPDSLRMGLIETLGRIGTNDAEATLVKILGYTASGVEVNLIDQQLTLMAEGEHRFKKQILGAAKDILINPPALSEVPTRLEGRSSNALWGLIIRYKDLTFAEDAETLLVKDGSVNGSALEYFRRVMEDKSVPVLAKAYQQGDLNDGGKEQLYRIINDYIDQHPQAGQVMVDRFQGYLVKMGEEEAERAKAQAEREAAAARGENNGGRGGDFLRNMFGGGGGSRSREAAIREVRRLGEGRPDADALALRRAALNGLKASTSDADFVAMFDSVENRLQALSNPDATEISERFEMRDPQRERRDEERRKQMEEFRKRMEERRNNPPSE
;
A
#
# COMPACT_ATOMS: atom_id res chain seq x y z
N MET A 1 34.01 -27.73 -35.50
CA MET A 1 32.59 -28.02 -35.41
C MET A 1 32.23 -29.28 -34.57
N LYS A 2 32.91 -30.41 -34.68
CA LYS A 2 32.58 -31.63 -33.90
C LYS A 2 32.81 -31.58 -32.39
N LEU A 3 33.73 -30.77 -31.89
CA LEU A 3 34.05 -30.65 -30.48
C LEU A 3 32.98 -29.85 -29.68
N TYR A 4 32.35 -28.85 -30.28
CA TYR A 4 31.31 -28.04 -29.63
C TYR A 4 30.00 -28.79 -29.40
N THR A 5 29.61 -29.69 -30.35
CA THR A 5 28.40 -30.49 -30.23
C THR A 5 28.48 -31.47 -29.04
N THR A 6 29.67 -31.99 -28.76
CA THR A 6 29.93 -32.92 -27.65
C THR A 6 29.82 -32.19 -26.28
N TYR A 7 30.28 -30.94 -26.19
CA TYR A 7 30.19 -30.15 -24.93
C TYR A 7 28.77 -29.79 -24.57
N ILE A 8 27.94 -29.40 -25.54
CA ILE A 8 26.51 -29.08 -25.32
C ILE A 8 25.75 -30.32 -24.88
N SER A 9 26.04 -31.52 -25.44
CA SER A 9 25.40 -32.77 -25.03
C SER A 9 25.78 -33.20 -23.60
N ILE A 10 27.02 -32.94 -23.16
CA ILE A 10 27.46 -33.22 -21.79
C ILE A 10 26.80 -32.26 -20.79
N LEU A 11 26.63 -30.98 -21.17
CA LEU A 11 25.96 -29.99 -20.34
C LEU A 11 24.47 -30.33 -20.16
N ALA A 12 23.78 -30.83 -21.19
CA ALA A 12 22.38 -31.25 -21.10
C ALA A 12 22.22 -32.53 -20.24
N LEU A 13 23.18 -33.44 -20.26
CA LEU A 13 23.13 -34.66 -19.44
C LEU A 13 23.38 -34.42 -17.96
N THR A 14 24.23 -33.47 -17.61
CA THR A 14 24.48 -33.11 -16.20
C THR A 14 23.29 -32.42 -15.54
N ILE A 15 22.48 -31.68 -16.27
CA ILE A 15 21.27 -31.03 -15.77
C ILE A 15 20.16 -32.07 -15.43
N SER A 16 20.08 -33.18 -16.21
CA SER A 16 19.07 -34.24 -15.98
C SER A 16 19.38 -35.17 -14.80
N LEU A 17 20.65 -35.29 -14.39
CA LEU A 17 21.07 -36.20 -13.30
C LEU A 17 20.86 -35.63 -11.87
N TYR A 18 20.59 -34.32 -11.72
CA TYR A 18 20.41 -33.67 -10.43
C TYR A 18 18.94 -33.46 -10.00
N ALA A 19 17.98 -33.96 -10.77
CA ALA A 19 16.56 -33.83 -10.48
C ALA A 19 15.97 -35.04 -9.71
N GLN A 20 16.75 -35.74 -8.85
CA GLN A 20 16.19 -36.73 -7.95
C GLN A 20 15.88 -36.15 -6.54
N PRO A 21 14.68 -36.38 -6.03
CA PRO A 21 14.28 -35.88 -4.70
C PRO A 21 14.90 -36.77 -3.59
N GLY A 22 15.82 -36.22 -2.83
CA GLY A 22 16.41 -36.81 -1.64
C GLY A 22 15.49 -36.72 -0.43
N GLY A 23 15.16 -37.89 0.14
CA GLY A 23 14.24 -38.14 1.22
C GLY A 23 14.55 -37.49 2.57
N GLY A 24 13.52 -37.40 3.32
CA GLY A 24 13.13 -37.15 4.67
C GLY A 24 14.14 -36.96 5.81
N ARG A 25 13.80 -36.02 6.68
CA ARG A 25 14.10 -36.09 8.13
C ARG A 25 12.95 -35.49 8.93
N GLY A 26 12.53 -36.22 9.92
CA GLY A 26 11.39 -36.09 10.78
C GLY A 26 11.41 -34.93 11.82
N PRO A 27 10.35 -34.81 12.62
CA PRO A 27 9.98 -33.61 13.37
C PRO A 27 10.64 -33.53 14.75
N GLY A 28 11.24 -32.39 15.06
CA GLY A 28 11.73 -32.04 16.40
C GLY A 28 10.83 -30.99 17.02
N GLY A 29 10.15 -31.38 18.11
CA GLY A 29 9.29 -30.52 18.90
C GLY A 29 10.07 -29.50 19.74
N GLY A 30 9.43 -28.34 19.99
CA GLY A 30 9.91 -27.34 20.93
C GLY A 30 8.72 -26.53 21.46
N GLY A 31 8.51 -26.67 22.78
CA GLY A 31 7.37 -26.18 23.52
C GLY A 31 7.28 -24.68 23.76
N PRO A 32 6.17 -24.22 24.36
CA PRO A 32 5.85 -22.81 24.54
C PRO A 32 6.40 -22.28 25.86
N GLY A 33 7.05 -21.13 25.82
CA GLY A 33 7.57 -20.46 27.03
C GLY A 33 7.60 -18.95 26.84
N GLY A 34 6.80 -18.27 27.63
CA GLY A 34 7.25 -17.25 28.55
C GLY A 34 6.74 -15.84 28.29
N GLY A 35 5.90 -15.43 29.23
CA GLY A 35 5.24 -14.18 29.47
C GLY A 35 6.07 -12.91 29.34
N ARG A 36 5.39 -11.86 28.86
CA ARG A 36 5.85 -10.47 28.98
C ARG A 36 5.07 -9.77 30.09
N GLY A 37 5.81 -9.37 31.12
CA GLY A 37 5.33 -8.49 32.17
C GLY A 37 5.36 -7.00 31.73
N PRO A 38 4.53 -6.12 32.32
CA PRO A 38 4.47 -4.71 31.99
C PRO A 38 5.52 -3.94 32.80
N GLY A 39 6.46 -3.29 32.11
CA GLY A 39 7.47 -2.40 32.70
C GLY A 39 7.29 -0.97 32.25
N GLY A 40 7.17 -0.10 33.25
CA GLY A 40 6.82 1.30 33.22
C GLY A 40 7.76 2.23 32.46
N GLY A 41 7.12 3.31 31.96
CA GLY A 41 7.78 4.44 31.34
C GLY A 41 8.35 5.41 32.35
N GLY A 42 9.49 6.02 31.99
CA GLY A 42 10.01 7.22 32.59
C GLY A 42 10.47 8.19 31.51
N PRO A 43 10.17 9.51 31.58
CA PRO A 43 10.61 10.49 30.61
C PRO A 43 11.93 11.13 31.07
N GLY A 44 12.90 11.24 30.18
CA GLY A 44 14.16 11.97 30.43
C GLY A 44 14.95 11.98 29.13
N GLY A 45 15.10 13.00 28.35
CA GLY A 45 15.87 14.20 28.54
C GLY A 45 17.32 13.96 28.09
N GLY A 46 17.77 14.66 26.99
CA GLY A 46 19.20 14.86 26.75
C GLY A 46 19.70 14.50 25.37
N ARG A 47 19.62 15.45 24.42
CA ARG A 47 20.48 15.44 23.23
C ARG A 47 21.87 15.99 23.60
N GLY A 48 22.90 15.15 23.55
CA GLY A 48 24.28 15.55 23.57
C GLY A 48 24.97 15.24 22.22
N PRO A 49 25.74 16.16 21.61
CA PRO A 49 26.52 15.88 20.44
C PRO A 49 27.88 15.28 20.87
N GLY A 50 28.04 13.97 20.68
CA GLY A 50 29.29 13.26 20.91
C GLY A 50 29.86 12.75 19.61
N GLY A 51 30.88 13.42 19.06
CA GLY A 51 31.71 12.93 17.99
C GLY A 51 32.51 11.72 18.50
N GLY A 52 32.37 10.58 17.82
CA GLY A 52 33.16 9.38 18.02
C GLY A 52 34.05 9.13 16.81
N GLU A 53 35.30 9.44 16.91
CA GLU A 53 36.35 9.05 15.98
C GLU A 53 36.41 7.54 15.83
N ARG A 54 36.22 7.06 14.60
CA ARG A 54 36.44 5.64 14.25
C ARG A 54 37.95 5.45 13.99
N GLY A 55 38.63 4.82 14.93
CA GLY A 55 39.98 4.35 14.76
C GLY A 55 40.11 3.27 13.69
N PRO A 56 41.21 3.23 12.92
CA PRO A 56 41.49 2.20 11.93
C PRO A 56 42.01 0.93 12.62
N GLY A 57 41.15 0.00 12.97
CA GLY A 57 41.50 -1.34 13.43
C GLY A 57 41.83 -2.22 12.23
N GLY A 58 43.08 -2.29 11.82
CA GLY A 58 43.60 -3.27 10.88
C GLY A 58 43.58 -4.66 11.50
N GLY A 59 42.64 -5.51 11.08
CA GLY A 59 42.65 -6.94 11.32
C GLY A 59 43.29 -7.66 10.14
N GLU A 60 44.55 -8.06 10.27
CA GLU A 60 45.24 -8.98 9.36
C GLU A 60 44.45 -10.30 9.30
N ARG A 61 43.80 -10.54 8.17
CA ARG A 61 43.22 -11.87 7.84
C ARG A 61 44.37 -12.72 7.31
N GLY A 62 44.83 -13.68 8.11
CA GLY A 62 45.79 -14.70 7.71
C GLY A 62 45.36 -15.49 6.48
N PRO A 63 46.27 -15.92 5.61
CA PRO A 63 45.97 -16.76 4.45
C PRO A 63 45.87 -18.22 4.90
N GLY A 64 44.67 -18.70 5.09
CA GLY A 64 44.52 -20.11 5.47
C GLY A 64 43.05 -20.51 5.67
N GLY A 65 42.48 -21.09 4.65
CA GLY A 65 41.18 -21.72 4.74
C GLY A 65 40.38 -21.45 3.47
N GLY A 66 40.68 -22.18 2.40
CA GLY A 66 39.79 -22.24 1.24
C GLY A 66 38.46 -22.82 1.66
N GLU A 67 37.55 -21.98 2.15
CA GLU A 67 36.13 -22.29 2.21
C GLU A 67 35.71 -22.67 0.78
N ARG A 68 35.50 -23.95 0.56
CA ARG A 68 34.80 -24.43 -0.62
C ARG A 68 33.42 -23.80 -0.57
N VAL A 69 33.28 -22.66 -1.27
CA VAL A 69 31.97 -22.04 -1.47
C VAL A 69 31.13 -23.11 -2.14
N GLN A 70 30.26 -23.79 -1.37
CA GLN A 70 29.24 -24.66 -1.93
C GLN A 70 28.32 -23.75 -2.75
N MET A 71 28.60 -23.64 -4.05
CA MET A 71 27.71 -22.94 -4.97
C MET A 71 26.36 -23.65 -4.93
N ARG A 72 25.33 -22.95 -4.51
CA ARG A 72 23.96 -23.46 -4.60
C ARG A 72 23.63 -23.71 -6.08
N PRO A 73 22.85 -24.74 -6.41
CA PRO A 73 22.48 -25.05 -7.82
C PRO A 73 21.98 -23.82 -8.58
N ASP A 74 21.19 -22.96 -7.93
CA ASP A 74 20.68 -21.71 -8.52
C ASP A 74 21.79 -20.72 -8.87
N SER A 75 22.85 -20.65 -8.05
CA SER A 75 24.01 -19.79 -8.32
C SER A 75 24.79 -20.29 -9.53
N LEU A 76 24.87 -21.62 -9.75
CA LEU A 76 25.54 -22.18 -10.90
C LEU A 76 24.81 -21.88 -12.21
N ARG A 77 23.46 -22.05 -12.22
CA ARG A 77 22.66 -21.75 -13.42
C ARG A 77 22.75 -20.27 -13.79
N MET A 78 22.62 -19.37 -12.82
CA MET A 78 22.78 -17.93 -13.03
C MET A 78 24.18 -17.59 -13.55
N GLY A 79 25.23 -18.18 -12.98
CA GLY A 79 26.60 -17.99 -13.45
C GLY A 79 26.82 -18.49 -14.90
N LEU A 80 26.16 -19.57 -15.30
CA LEU A 80 26.18 -20.06 -16.67
C LEU A 80 25.47 -19.10 -17.64
N ILE A 81 24.31 -18.56 -17.26
CA ILE A 81 23.58 -17.56 -18.05
C ILE A 81 24.45 -16.30 -18.25
N GLU A 82 25.06 -15.81 -17.20
CA GLU A 82 26.01 -14.66 -17.29
C GLU A 82 27.21 -14.97 -18.17
N THR A 83 27.76 -16.18 -18.08
CA THR A 83 28.89 -16.61 -18.90
C THR A 83 28.50 -16.66 -20.38
N LEU A 84 27.33 -17.20 -20.72
CA LEU A 84 26.83 -17.18 -22.09
C LEU A 84 26.68 -15.73 -22.60
N GLY A 85 26.13 -14.83 -21.79
CA GLY A 85 26.03 -13.41 -22.13
C GLY A 85 27.40 -12.76 -22.41
N ARG A 86 28.43 -13.11 -21.62
CA ARG A 86 29.82 -12.63 -21.84
C ARG A 86 30.48 -13.21 -23.09
N ILE A 87 30.18 -14.46 -23.46
CA ILE A 87 30.65 -15.06 -24.69
C ILE A 87 30.17 -14.29 -25.92
N GLY A 88 28.92 -13.80 -25.92
CA GLY A 88 28.42 -12.86 -26.90
C GLY A 88 28.29 -13.35 -28.33
N THR A 89 28.35 -14.67 -28.57
CA THR A 89 28.22 -15.26 -29.91
C THR A 89 26.77 -15.58 -30.28
N ASN A 90 26.45 -15.69 -31.56
CA ASN A 90 25.14 -16.11 -32.01
C ASN A 90 24.72 -17.49 -31.42
N ASP A 91 25.65 -18.42 -31.22
CA ASP A 91 25.37 -19.70 -30.59
C ASP A 91 25.03 -19.56 -29.11
N ALA A 92 25.70 -18.62 -28.39
CA ALA A 92 25.37 -18.29 -27.00
C ALA A 92 23.99 -17.62 -26.89
N GLU A 93 23.66 -16.71 -27.81
CA GLU A 93 22.35 -16.10 -27.93
C GLU A 93 21.24 -17.14 -28.15
N ALA A 94 21.41 -18.00 -29.13
CA ALA A 94 20.46 -19.10 -29.39
C ALA A 94 20.32 -20.06 -28.19
N THR A 95 21.41 -20.26 -27.44
CA THR A 95 21.39 -21.07 -26.22
C THR A 95 20.60 -20.40 -25.11
N LEU A 96 20.75 -19.10 -24.89
CA LEU A 96 19.98 -18.33 -23.92
C LEU A 96 18.48 -18.36 -24.26
N VAL A 97 18.10 -18.17 -25.52
CA VAL A 97 16.70 -18.28 -25.97
C VAL A 97 16.15 -19.70 -25.75
N LYS A 98 16.97 -20.72 -25.95
CA LYS A 98 16.58 -22.11 -25.67
C LYS A 98 16.37 -22.34 -24.17
N ILE A 99 17.27 -21.84 -23.32
CA ILE A 99 17.12 -21.91 -21.84
C ILE A 99 15.83 -21.22 -21.39
N LEU A 100 15.47 -20.10 -21.99
CA LEU A 100 14.24 -19.38 -21.70
C LEU A 100 12.99 -20.25 -21.84
N GLY A 101 12.95 -21.17 -22.81
CA GLY A 101 11.83 -22.09 -23.01
C GLY A 101 11.71 -23.21 -21.96
N TYR A 102 12.71 -23.39 -21.10
CA TYR A 102 12.73 -24.42 -20.05
C TYR A 102 12.86 -23.89 -18.64
N THR A 103 13.02 -22.57 -18.46
CA THR A 103 13.13 -21.99 -17.12
C THR A 103 11.75 -21.80 -16.50
N ALA A 104 11.66 -22.12 -15.22
CA ALA A 104 10.50 -21.84 -14.38
C ALA A 104 10.76 -20.71 -13.37
N SER A 105 11.94 -20.07 -13.44
CA SER A 105 12.36 -19.02 -12.52
C SER A 105 12.30 -17.64 -13.15
N GLY A 106 11.48 -16.75 -12.58
CA GLY A 106 11.39 -15.37 -13.04
C GLY A 106 12.70 -14.58 -12.88
N VAL A 107 13.55 -14.97 -11.94
CA VAL A 107 14.89 -14.37 -11.78
C VAL A 107 15.77 -14.76 -12.98
N GLU A 108 15.71 -16.01 -13.42
CA GLU A 108 16.44 -16.47 -14.61
C GLU A 108 15.92 -15.78 -15.87
N VAL A 109 14.59 -15.66 -16.04
CA VAL A 109 13.99 -14.94 -17.20
C VAL A 109 14.50 -13.50 -17.24
N ASN A 110 14.52 -12.80 -16.10
CA ASN A 110 15.02 -11.42 -16.05
C ASN A 110 16.53 -11.34 -16.33
N LEU A 111 17.32 -12.30 -15.88
CA LEU A 111 18.76 -12.35 -16.16
C LEU A 111 19.01 -12.64 -17.64
N ILE A 112 18.29 -13.57 -18.25
CA ILE A 112 18.36 -13.86 -19.68
C ILE A 112 17.99 -12.61 -20.50
N ASP A 113 16.93 -11.90 -20.13
CA ASP A 113 16.55 -10.63 -20.75
C ASP A 113 17.69 -9.61 -20.73
N GLN A 114 18.34 -9.45 -19.59
CA GLN A 114 19.49 -8.54 -19.44
C GLN A 114 20.64 -8.94 -20.34
N GLN A 115 21.02 -10.23 -20.38
CA GLN A 115 22.11 -10.72 -21.22
C GLN A 115 21.81 -10.57 -22.71
N LEU A 116 20.62 -10.96 -23.16
CA LEU A 116 20.20 -10.81 -24.55
C LEU A 116 20.14 -9.35 -25.00
N THR A 117 19.69 -8.46 -24.11
CA THR A 117 19.67 -7.00 -24.38
C THR A 117 21.10 -6.45 -24.51
N LEU A 118 22.04 -6.87 -23.65
CA LEU A 118 23.43 -6.48 -23.73
C LEU A 118 24.09 -6.99 -25.01
N MET A 119 23.87 -8.25 -25.41
CA MET A 119 24.40 -8.84 -26.64
C MET A 119 23.86 -8.15 -27.90
N ALA A 120 22.63 -7.61 -27.83
CA ALA A 120 21.97 -6.88 -28.90
C ALA A 120 22.21 -5.35 -28.83
N GLU A 121 23.26 -4.89 -28.13
CA GLU A 121 23.62 -3.46 -27.99
C GLU A 121 22.47 -2.57 -27.52
N GLY A 122 21.61 -3.10 -26.67
CA GLY A 122 20.42 -2.41 -26.12
C GLY A 122 19.14 -2.64 -26.90
N GLU A 123 19.18 -3.35 -28.01
CA GLU A 123 17.95 -3.71 -28.73
C GLU A 123 17.21 -4.86 -28.03
N HIS A 124 15.89 -4.77 -27.99
CA HIS A 124 15.03 -5.81 -27.39
C HIS A 124 14.50 -6.81 -28.44
N ARG A 125 15.41 -7.40 -29.22
CA ARG A 125 15.04 -8.34 -30.32
C ARG A 125 14.21 -9.54 -29.86
N PHE A 126 14.41 -9.99 -28.63
CA PHE A 126 13.75 -11.15 -28.03
C PHE A 126 12.58 -10.79 -27.11
N LYS A 127 12.10 -9.53 -27.15
CA LYS A 127 10.99 -9.05 -26.32
C LYS A 127 9.80 -10.01 -26.30
N LYS A 128 9.39 -10.53 -27.49
CA LYS A 128 8.23 -11.42 -27.58
C LYS A 128 8.44 -12.74 -26.83
N GLN A 129 9.62 -13.34 -26.95
CA GLN A 129 9.96 -14.59 -26.27
C GLN A 129 10.07 -14.40 -24.77
N ILE A 130 10.72 -13.32 -24.33
CA ILE A 130 10.85 -12.94 -22.90
C ILE A 130 9.47 -12.74 -22.27
N LEU A 131 8.62 -11.96 -22.92
CA LEU A 131 7.25 -11.71 -22.44
C LEU A 131 6.41 -12.98 -22.45
N GLY A 132 6.56 -13.85 -23.48
CA GLY A 132 5.87 -15.13 -23.52
C GLY A 132 6.24 -16.01 -22.33
N ALA A 133 7.53 -16.17 -22.03
CA ALA A 133 7.99 -16.94 -20.88
C ALA A 133 7.54 -16.31 -19.54
N ALA A 134 7.61 -14.99 -19.44
CA ALA A 134 7.19 -14.30 -18.23
C ALA A 134 5.69 -14.48 -17.93
N LYS A 135 4.84 -14.37 -18.95
CA LYS A 135 3.39 -14.59 -18.84
C LYS A 135 3.05 -16.03 -18.48
N ASP A 136 3.67 -16.99 -19.17
CA ASP A 136 3.41 -18.39 -18.92
C ASP A 136 3.70 -18.77 -17.47
N ILE A 137 4.82 -18.35 -16.92
CA ILE A 137 5.17 -18.61 -15.51
C ILE A 137 4.21 -17.91 -14.53
N LEU A 138 3.72 -16.71 -14.86
CA LEU A 138 2.78 -15.98 -13.98
C LEU A 138 1.39 -16.63 -13.97
N ILE A 139 0.91 -17.09 -15.13
CA ILE A 139 -0.40 -17.72 -15.27
C ILE A 139 -0.37 -19.19 -14.80
N ASN A 140 0.71 -19.90 -15.13
CA ASN A 140 0.93 -21.30 -14.81
C ASN A 140 2.15 -21.46 -13.90
N PRO A 141 2.08 -20.98 -12.65
CA PRO A 141 3.22 -21.06 -11.76
C PRO A 141 3.63 -22.53 -11.58
N PRO A 142 4.93 -22.86 -11.66
CA PRO A 142 5.41 -24.22 -11.39
C PRO A 142 5.00 -24.60 -9.97
N ALA A 143 4.79 -25.92 -9.75
CA ALA A 143 4.47 -26.43 -8.42
C ALA A 143 5.56 -25.99 -7.44
N LEU A 144 5.20 -25.13 -6.50
CA LEU A 144 6.11 -24.58 -5.51
C LEU A 144 6.27 -25.58 -4.35
N SER A 145 7.39 -25.50 -3.64
CA SER A 145 7.53 -26.17 -2.35
C SER A 145 6.44 -25.70 -1.39
N GLU A 146 6.00 -26.54 -0.47
CA GLU A 146 4.91 -26.26 0.48
C GLU A 146 5.13 -24.98 1.31
N VAL A 147 6.36 -24.50 1.36
CA VAL A 147 6.74 -23.21 2.01
C VAL A 147 7.35 -22.30 0.95
N PRO A 148 6.66 -21.21 0.55
CA PRO A 148 7.19 -20.24 -0.40
C PRO A 148 8.53 -19.68 0.11
N THR A 149 9.57 -19.81 -0.68
CA THR A 149 10.87 -19.24 -0.34
C THR A 149 10.88 -17.74 -0.69
N ARG A 150 11.81 -17.00 -0.06
CA ARG A 150 12.04 -15.58 -0.42
C ARG A 150 12.44 -15.40 -1.89
N LEU A 151 12.97 -16.43 -2.53
CA LEU A 151 13.34 -16.44 -3.95
C LEU A 151 12.11 -16.53 -4.86
N GLU A 152 11.09 -17.28 -4.46
CA GLU A 152 9.83 -17.41 -5.21
C GLU A 152 9.07 -16.08 -5.30
N GLY A 153 8.98 -15.34 -4.18
CA GLY A 153 8.40 -13.99 -4.19
C GLY A 153 9.21 -13.00 -5.05
N ARG A 154 10.54 -13.12 -5.07
CA ARG A 154 11.40 -12.33 -5.97
C ARG A 154 11.22 -12.72 -7.42
N SER A 155 10.99 -14.01 -7.69
CA SER A 155 10.73 -14.54 -9.03
C SER A 155 9.49 -13.92 -9.65
N SER A 156 8.37 -13.91 -8.92
CA SER A 156 7.12 -13.26 -9.38
C SER A 156 7.30 -11.76 -9.63
N ASN A 157 7.93 -11.05 -8.69
CA ASN A 157 8.18 -9.60 -8.85
C ASN A 157 9.09 -9.29 -10.06
N ALA A 158 10.07 -10.15 -10.37
CA ALA A 158 10.92 -9.99 -11.54
C ALA A 158 10.12 -10.11 -12.85
N LEU A 159 9.19 -11.07 -12.93
CA LEU A 159 8.32 -11.26 -14.09
C LEU A 159 7.37 -10.07 -14.30
N TRP A 160 6.71 -9.59 -13.24
CA TRP A 160 5.91 -8.39 -13.33
C TRP A 160 6.75 -7.17 -13.74
N GLY A 161 7.98 -7.06 -13.22
CA GLY A 161 8.93 -6.02 -13.60
C GLY A 161 9.25 -6.02 -15.10
N LEU A 162 9.34 -7.19 -15.73
CA LEU A 162 9.53 -7.33 -17.18
C LEU A 162 8.30 -6.85 -17.97
N ILE A 163 7.10 -7.30 -17.59
CA ILE A 163 5.86 -6.92 -18.25
C ILE A 163 5.63 -5.41 -18.18
N ILE A 164 5.90 -4.81 -17.02
CA ILE A 164 5.79 -3.36 -16.79
C ILE A 164 6.84 -2.61 -17.60
N ARG A 165 8.11 -3.06 -17.61
CA ARG A 165 9.21 -2.44 -18.36
C ARG A 165 8.90 -2.38 -19.85
N TYR A 166 8.37 -3.46 -20.39
CA TYR A 166 8.01 -3.56 -21.81
C TYR A 166 6.66 -2.93 -22.15
N LYS A 167 5.92 -2.41 -21.17
CA LYS A 167 4.58 -1.84 -21.32
C LYS A 167 3.65 -2.75 -22.14
N ASP A 168 3.55 -4.02 -21.74
CA ASP A 168 2.80 -5.01 -22.49
C ASP A 168 1.30 -4.94 -22.16
N LEU A 169 0.54 -4.26 -23.01
CA LEU A 169 -0.90 -4.12 -22.88
C LEU A 169 -1.68 -5.42 -23.13
N THR A 170 -1.07 -6.41 -23.82
CA THR A 170 -1.76 -7.66 -24.15
C THR A 170 -1.93 -8.58 -22.93
N PHE A 171 -1.32 -8.23 -21.80
CA PHE A 171 -1.43 -8.99 -20.56
C PHE A 171 -2.59 -8.50 -19.66
N ALA A 172 -3.40 -7.53 -20.09
CA ALA A 172 -4.39 -6.89 -19.25
C ALA A 172 -5.46 -7.86 -18.70
N GLU A 173 -5.99 -8.76 -19.54
CA GLU A 173 -7.01 -9.75 -19.14
C GLU A 173 -6.46 -10.75 -18.12
N ASP A 174 -5.24 -11.26 -18.35
CA ASP A 174 -4.59 -12.16 -17.40
C ASP A 174 -4.25 -11.45 -16.09
N ALA A 175 -3.78 -10.19 -16.17
CA ALA A 175 -3.50 -9.36 -15.00
C ALA A 175 -4.75 -9.10 -14.15
N GLU A 176 -5.96 -8.95 -14.77
CA GLU A 176 -7.22 -8.83 -14.04
C GLU A 176 -7.50 -10.08 -13.20
N THR A 177 -7.28 -11.27 -13.73
CA THR A 177 -7.47 -12.53 -12.98
C THR A 177 -6.50 -12.69 -11.83
N LEU A 178 -5.31 -12.08 -11.93
CA LEU A 178 -4.26 -12.11 -10.90
C LEU A 178 -4.34 -10.94 -9.90
N LEU A 179 -5.25 -9.98 -10.13
CA LEU A 179 -5.34 -8.76 -9.32
C LEU A 179 -5.82 -9.04 -7.89
N VAL A 180 -6.80 -9.90 -7.74
CA VAL A 180 -7.37 -10.26 -6.44
C VAL A 180 -7.19 -11.75 -6.19
N LYS A 181 -6.59 -12.07 -5.05
CA LYS A 181 -6.41 -13.45 -4.60
C LYS A 181 -6.70 -13.54 -3.10
N ASP A 182 -7.55 -14.47 -2.70
CA ASP A 182 -7.89 -14.75 -1.30
C ASP A 182 -8.28 -13.48 -0.51
N GLY A 183 -9.07 -12.60 -1.11
CA GLY A 183 -9.53 -11.34 -0.51
C GLY A 183 -8.46 -10.26 -0.39
N SER A 184 -7.28 -10.48 -0.98
CA SER A 184 -6.16 -9.54 -0.95
C SER A 184 -5.79 -9.08 -2.36
N VAL A 185 -5.31 -7.84 -2.47
CA VAL A 185 -4.84 -7.27 -3.74
C VAL A 185 -3.39 -7.67 -3.99
N ASN A 186 -3.10 -8.18 -5.18
CA ASN A 186 -1.75 -8.42 -5.64
C ASN A 186 -1.07 -7.09 -6.00
N GLY A 187 -0.13 -6.65 -5.18
CA GLY A 187 0.55 -5.36 -5.35
C GLY A 187 1.31 -5.23 -6.68
N SER A 188 1.83 -6.34 -7.24
CA SER A 188 2.54 -6.30 -8.53
C SER A 188 1.57 -6.15 -9.71
N ALA A 189 0.43 -6.83 -9.66
CA ALA A 189 -0.65 -6.65 -10.63
C ALA A 189 -1.21 -5.22 -10.56
N LEU A 190 -1.39 -4.70 -9.36
CA LEU A 190 -1.85 -3.33 -9.14
C LEU A 190 -0.88 -2.29 -9.72
N GLU A 191 0.44 -2.52 -9.57
CA GLU A 191 1.47 -1.67 -10.15
C GLU A 191 1.49 -1.73 -11.69
N TYR A 192 1.18 -2.90 -12.28
CA TYR A 192 0.97 -3.04 -13.71
C TYR A 192 -0.21 -2.17 -14.19
N PHE A 193 -1.35 -2.24 -13.53
CA PHE A 193 -2.51 -1.41 -13.87
C PHE A 193 -2.17 0.07 -13.78
N ARG A 194 -1.47 0.49 -12.74
CA ARG A 194 -1.07 1.88 -12.54
C ARG A 194 -0.12 2.41 -13.61
N ARG A 195 0.92 1.60 -14.00
CA ARG A 195 2.01 2.08 -14.88
C ARG A 195 1.84 1.78 -16.35
N VAL A 196 1.07 0.76 -16.69
CA VAL A 196 0.92 0.29 -18.07
C VAL A 196 -0.44 0.65 -18.63
N MET A 197 -1.50 0.45 -17.83
CA MET A 197 -2.88 0.71 -18.24
C MET A 197 -3.29 2.17 -17.96
N GLU A 198 -2.67 2.81 -16.95
CA GLU A 198 -2.95 4.20 -16.54
C GLU A 198 -4.47 4.41 -16.30
N ASP A 199 -5.08 5.43 -16.91
CA ASP A 199 -6.53 5.74 -16.83
C ASP A 199 -7.43 4.58 -17.28
N LYS A 200 -6.99 3.80 -18.26
CA LYS A 200 -7.71 2.59 -18.74
C LYS A 200 -7.84 1.50 -17.69
N SER A 201 -7.08 1.57 -16.62
CA SER A 201 -7.18 0.64 -15.50
C SER A 201 -8.43 0.87 -14.64
N VAL A 202 -9.01 2.08 -14.66
CA VAL A 202 -10.08 2.47 -13.73
C VAL A 202 -11.29 1.55 -13.79
N PRO A 203 -11.82 1.12 -14.96
CA PRO A 203 -12.97 0.20 -15.00
C PRO A 203 -12.67 -1.14 -14.32
N VAL A 204 -11.48 -1.70 -14.53
CA VAL A 204 -11.06 -2.98 -13.94
C VAL A 204 -10.90 -2.84 -12.43
N LEU A 205 -10.21 -1.80 -11.98
CA LEU A 205 -10.00 -1.53 -10.56
C LEU A 205 -11.31 -1.22 -9.82
N ALA A 206 -12.23 -0.47 -10.45
CA ALA A 206 -13.54 -0.17 -9.90
C ALA A 206 -14.40 -1.43 -9.75
N LYS A 207 -14.40 -2.31 -10.77
CA LYS A 207 -15.06 -3.61 -10.70
C LYS A 207 -14.50 -4.46 -9.56
N ALA A 208 -13.16 -4.53 -9.41
CA ALA A 208 -12.53 -5.25 -8.32
C ALA A 208 -12.84 -4.65 -6.94
N TYR A 209 -12.91 -3.31 -6.82
CA TYR A 209 -13.31 -2.61 -5.60
C TYR A 209 -14.72 -2.95 -5.14
N GLN A 210 -15.66 -3.12 -6.07
CA GLN A 210 -17.05 -3.45 -5.81
C GLN A 210 -17.28 -4.94 -5.48
N GLN A 211 -16.32 -5.81 -5.80
CA GLN A 211 -16.39 -7.23 -5.43
C GLN A 211 -16.36 -7.39 -3.91
N GLY A 212 -17.34 -8.15 -3.38
CA GLY A 212 -17.58 -8.27 -1.93
C GLY A 212 -16.47 -8.93 -1.11
N ASP A 213 -15.57 -9.67 -1.75
CA ASP A 213 -14.59 -10.52 -1.09
C ASP A 213 -13.29 -9.81 -0.66
N LEU A 214 -13.15 -8.52 -0.99
CA LEU A 214 -11.96 -7.76 -0.63
C LEU A 214 -11.99 -7.30 0.83
N ASN A 215 -10.86 -7.50 1.52
CA ASN A 215 -10.64 -6.91 2.84
C ASN A 215 -10.48 -5.38 2.75
N ASP A 216 -10.65 -4.68 3.88
CA ASP A 216 -10.57 -3.21 3.95
C ASP A 216 -9.24 -2.66 3.43
N GLY A 217 -8.12 -3.38 3.68
CA GLY A 217 -6.80 -3.00 3.19
C GLY A 217 -6.68 -3.06 1.67
N GLY A 218 -7.25 -4.09 1.06
CA GLY A 218 -7.33 -4.24 -0.40
C GLY A 218 -8.19 -3.14 -1.04
N LYS A 219 -9.36 -2.86 -0.46
CA LYS A 219 -10.22 -1.75 -0.91
C LYS A 219 -9.49 -0.41 -0.84
N GLU A 220 -8.72 -0.17 0.25
CA GLU A 220 -7.93 1.06 0.38
C GLU A 220 -6.85 1.18 -0.70
N GLN A 221 -6.17 0.08 -1.03
CA GLN A 221 -5.12 0.08 -2.06
C GLN A 221 -5.70 0.38 -3.45
N LEU A 222 -6.81 -0.27 -3.83
CA LEU A 222 -7.49 0.00 -5.09
C LEU A 222 -7.99 1.44 -5.16
N TYR A 223 -8.65 1.90 -4.10
CA TYR A 223 -9.20 3.25 -4.05
C TYR A 223 -8.14 4.32 -4.27
N ARG A 224 -6.96 4.20 -3.67
CA ARG A 224 -5.88 5.19 -3.84
C ARG A 224 -5.52 5.38 -5.31
N ILE A 225 -5.42 4.29 -6.07
CA ILE A 225 -5.08 4.38 -7.49
C ILE A 225 -6.26 4.89 -8.32
N ILE A 226 -7.47 4.36 -8.08
CA ILE A 226 -8.68 4.83 -8.77
C ILE A 226 -8.83 6.36 -8.59
N ASN A 227 -8.62 6.84 -7.38
CA ASN A 227 -8.80 8.24 -7.05
C ASN A 227 -7.76 9.18 -7.68
N ASP A 228 -6.58 8.68 -8.09
CA ASP A 228 -5.61 9.47 -8.84
C ASP A 228 -6.17 9.87 -10.24
N TYR A 229 -7.20 9.16 -10.70
CA TYR A 229 -7.87 9.40 -12.00
C TYR A 229 -9.25 10.06 -11.86
N ILE A 230 -9.56 10.71 -10.73
CA ILE A 230 -10.87 11.37 -10.52
C ILE A 230 -11.14 12.48 -11.55
N ASP A 231 -10.09 13.11 -12.03
CA ASP A 231 -10.13 14.17 -13.04
C ASP A 231 -10.13 13.66 -14.48
N GLN A 232 -10.05 12.34 -14.69
CA GLN A 232 -9.87 11.72 -15.99
C GLN A 232 -10.96 10.69 -16.32
N HIS A 233 -11.58 10.08 -15.27
CA HIS A 233 -12.48 8.97 -15.47
C HIS A 233 -13.74 9.04 -14.57
N PRO A 234 -14.97 8.98 -15.15
CA PRO A 234 -16.22 9.15 -14.39
C PRO A 234 -16.44 8.07 -13.33
N GLN A 235 -15.95 6.83 -13.56
CA GLN A 235 -16.08 5.74 -12.58
C GLN A 235 -15.24 6.00 -11.32
N ALA A 236 -14.17 6.79 -11.39
CA ALA A 236 -13.41 7.17 -10.20
C ALA A 236 -14.28 8.01 -9.24
N GLY A 237 -15.06 8.94 -9.77
CA GLY A 237 -16.05 9.70 -9.01
C GLY A 237 -17.12 8.80 -8.38
N GLN A 238 -17.61 7.80 -9.12
CA GLN A 238 -18.59 6.84 -8.58
C GLN A 238 -18.00 6.03 -7.40
N VAL A 239 -16.78 5.52 -7.53
CA VAL A 239 -16.12 4.79 -6.42
C VAL A 239 -15.91 5.70 -5.20
N MET A 240 -15.63 7.00 -5.40
CA MET A 240 -15.58 7.98 -4.31
C MET A 240 -16.94 8.10 -3.61
N VAL A 241 -18.03 8.17 -4.36
CA VAL A 241 -19.42 8.23 -3.81
C VAL A 241 -19.73 6.97 -3.01
N ASP A 242 -19.46 5.78 -3.56
CA ASP A 242 -19.68 4.50 -2.89
C ASP A 242 -18.90 4.43 -1.55
N ARG A 243 -17.66 4.91 -1.56
CA ARG A 243 -16.82 4.96 -0.37
C ARG A 243 -17.35 5.94 0.68
N PHE A 244 -17.80 7.12 0.25
CA PHE A 244 -18.40 8.11 1.13
C PHE A 244 -19.65 7.54 1.81
N GLN A 245 -20.52 6.86 1.07
CA GLN A 245 -21.69 6.15 1.62
C GLN A 245 -21.28 5.11 2.68
N GLY A 246 -20.22 4.36 2.42
CA GLY A 246 -19.64 3.44 3.41
C GLY A 246 -19.19 4.14 4.70
N TYR A 247 -18.65 5.35 4.62
CA TYR A 247 -18.33 6.14 5.82
C TYR A 247 -19.56 6.63 6.56
N LEU A 248 -20.64 7.00 5.86
CA LEU A 248 -21.90 7.39 6.51
C LEU A 248 -22.50 6.23 7.30
N VAL A 249 -22.49 5.02 6.76
CA VAL A 249 -22.94 3.81 7.48
C VAL A 249 -22.09 3.59 8.73
N LYS A 250 -20.76 3.61 8.61
CA LYS A 250 -19.84 3.46 9.77
C LYS A 250 -20.03 4.56 10.82
N MET A 251 -20.37 5.79 10.41
CA MET A 251 -20.70 6.86 11.35
C MET A 251 -21.93 6.53 12.17
N GLY A 252 -22.99 6.03 11.53
CA GLY A 252 -24.21 5.60 12.24
C GLY A 252 -23.93 4.46 13.23
N GLU A 253 -23.11 3.49 12.86
CA GLU A 253 -22.68 2.41 13.74
C GLU A 253 -21.88 2.95 14.95
N GLU A 254 -20.89 3.84 14.71
CA GLU A 254 -20.11 4.47 15.77
C GLU A 254 -20.99 5.30 16.73
N GLU A 255 -22.02 5.98 16.23
CA GLU A 255 -22.97 6.73 17.04
C GLU A 255 -23.87 5.81 17.88
N ALA A 256 -24.36 4.73 17.30
CA ALA A 256 -25.16 3.72 18.00
C ALA A 256 -24.35 3.05 19.13
N GLU A 257 -23.08 2.70 18.88
CA GLU A 257 -22.18 2.15 19.90
C GLU A 257 -21.92 3.15 21.04
N ARG A 258 -21.71 4.44 20.73
CA ARG A 258 -21.53 5.48 21.73
C ARG A 258 -22.79 5.67 22.58
N ALA A 259 -23.96 5.71 21.95
CA ALA A 259 -25.23 5.83 22.67
C ALA A 259 -25.44 4.64 23.61
N LYS A 260 -25.14 3.41 23.17
CA LYS A 260 -25.20 2.20 23.99
C LYS A 260 -24.24 2.28 25.17
N ALA A 261 -22.98 2.64 24.92
CA ALA A 261 -21.97 2.78 25.98
C ALA A 261 -22.33 3.88 27.00
N GLN A 262 -22.98 4.96 26.54
CA GLN A 262 -23.46 6.01 27.43
C GLN A 262 -24.63 5.50 28.29
N ALA A 263 -25.61 4.84 27.71
CA ALA A 263 -26.74 4.27 28.45
C ALA A 263 -26.27 3.24 29.50
N GLU A 264 -25.29 2.40 29.17
CA GLU A 264 -24.68 1.45 30.13
C GLU A 264 -24.01 2.18 31.30
N ARG A 265 -23.29 3.29 31.04
CA ARG A 265 -22.66 4.11 32.09
C ARG A 265 -23.70 4.79 32.99
N GLU A 266 -24.78 5.32 32.41
CA GLU A 266 -25.89 5.92 33.17
C GLU A 266 -26.60 4.86 34.04
N ALA A 267 -26.82 3.65 33.50
CA ALA A 267 -27.38 2.55 34.24
C ALA A 267 -26.46 2.06 35.40
N ALA A 268 -25.13 2.02 35.18
CA ALA A 268 -24.16 1.67 36.21
C ALA A 268 -24.10 2.76 37.30
N ALA A 269 -24.17 4.05 36.91
CA ALA A 269 -24.23 5.16 37.85
C ALA A 269 -25.50 5.10 38.72
N ALA A 270 -26.66 4.78 38.11
CA ALA A 270 -27.92 4.60 38.83
C ALA A 270 -27.90 3.41 39.82
N ARG A 271 -27.12 2.36 39.56
CA ARG A 271 -26.92 1.21 40.47
C ARG A 271 -25.90 1.48 41.59
N GLY A 272 -25.29 2.67 41.64
CA GLY A 272 -24.30 3.02 42.65
C GLY A 272 -22.93 2.32 42.46
N GLU A 273 -22.71 1.67 41.32
CA GLU A 273 -21.49 0.94 41.02
C GLU A 273 -20.31 1.85 40.65
N ASN A 274 -20.48 3.18 40.73
CA ASN A 274 -19.46 4.18 40.43
C ASN A 274 -18.41 4.26 41.57
N ASN A 275 -17.58 3.22 41.65
CA ASN A 275 -16.43 3.17 42.55
C ASN A 275 -15.24 3.88 41.90
N GLY A 276 -15.06 5.13 42.24
CA GLY A 276 -13.74 5.75 42.26
C GLY A 276 -13.29 6.37 40.94
N GLY A 277 -13.27 7.67 40.88
CA GLY A 277 -12.49 8.35 39.86
C GLY A 277 -13.05 9.71 39.38
N ARG A 278 -13.72 10.46 40.24
CA ARG A 278 -14.18 11.82 39.88
C ARG A 278 -13.10 12.74 39.30
N GLY A 279 -11.80 12.45 39.52
CA GLY A 279 -10.69 13.21 38.93
C GLY A 279 -10.20 12.68 37.57
N GLY A 280 -10.26 11.38 37.33
CA GLY A 280 -9.72 10.77 36.09
C GLY A 280 -10.61 10.99 34.87
N ASP A 281 -11.93 10.91 35.04
CA ASP A 281 -12.88 11.14 33.95
C ASP A 281 -12.95 12.62 33.53
N PHE A 282 -12.78 13.54 34.44
CA PHE A 282 -12.71 14.97 34.13
C PHE A 282 -11.49 15.28 33.26
N LEU A 283 -10.30 14.77 33.63
CA LEU A 283 -9.08 14.96 32.86
C LEU A 283 -9.16 14.22 31.50
N ARG A 284 -9.74 13.03 31.47
CA ARG A 284 -9.92 12.27 30.23
C ARG A 284 -10.89 12.96 29.27
N ASN A 285 -11.97 13.58 29.78
CA ASN A 285 -12.87 14.41 28.97
C ASN A 285 -12.20 15.74 28.54
N MET A 286 -11.37 16.33 29.38
CA MET A 286 -10.72 17.61 29.10
C MET A 286 -9.53 17.45 28.13
N PHE A 287 -8.76 16.37 28.25
CA PHE A 287 -7.56 16.14 27.45
C PHE A 287 -7.69 15.00 26.43
N GLY A 288 -8.63 14.07 26.61
CA GLY A 288 -8.88 12.94 25.71
C GLY A 288 -10.12 13.09 24.84
N GLY A 289 -10.90 14.12 25.03
CA GLY A 289 -12.21 14.33 24.42
C GLY A 289 -12.21 14.82 22.96
N GLY A 290 -11.14 14.65 22.22
CA GLY A 290 -11.07 15.00 20.80
C GLY A 290 -11.43 13.89 19.84
N GLY A 291 -12.05 12.80 20.33
CA GLY A 291 -12.44 11.65 19.48
C GLY A 291 -13.59 11.98 18.53
N GLY A 292 -13.34 12.80 17.52
CA GLY A 292 -14.19 12.87 16.35
C GLY A 292 -14.33 11.46 15.75
N SER A 293 -15.50 11.15 15.16
CA SER A 293 -15.67 9.89 14.42
C SER A 293 -14.59 9.81 13.35
N ARG A 294 -13.81 8.72 13.34
CA ARG A 294 -12.78 8.48 12.31
C ARG A 294 -13.41 8.41 10.93
N SER A 295 -14.60 7.84 10.88
CA SER A 295 -15.38 7.72 9.65
C SER A 295 -15.82 9.09 9.16
N ARG A 296 -16.23 10.00 10.06
CA ARG A 296 -16.57 11.38 9.69
C ARG A 296 -15.37 12.16 9.14
N GLU A 297 -14.20 12.07 9.78
CA GLU A 297 -12.99 12.72 9.29
C GLU A 297 -12.55 12.17 7.92
N ALA A 298 -12.76 10.87 7.68
CA ALA A 298 -12.50 10.25 6.38
C ALA A 298 -13.48 10.78 5.33
N ALA A 299 -14.78 10.84 5.63
CA ALA A 299 -15.81 11.41 4.74
C ALA A 299 -15.50 12.88 4.39
N ILE A 300 -15.12 13.69 5.37
CA ILE A 300 -14.73 15.10 5.17
C ILE A 300 -13.53 15.22 4.21
N ARG A 301 -12.55 14.32 4.32
CA ARG A 301 -11.39 14.32 3.40
C ARG A 301 -11.79 14.07 1.95
N GLU A 302 -12.74 13.14 1.72
CA GLU A 302 -13.26 12.89 0.37
C GLU A 302 -13.93 14.12 -0.21
N VAL A 303 -14.79 14.79 0.57
CA VAL A 303 -15.46 16.04 0.13
C VAL A 303 -14.44 17.12 -0.19
N ARG A 304 -13.45 17.35 0.69
CA ARG A 304 -12.41 18.37 0.51
C ARG A 304 -11.63 18.18 -0.77
N ARG A 305 -11.32 16.93 -1.11
CA ARG A 305 -10.50 16.56 -2.26
C ARG A 305 -11.07 17.07 -3.58
N LEU A 306 -12.40 17.14 -3.71
CA LEU A 306 -13.04 17.69 -4.91
C LEU A 306 -12.75 19.18 -5.12
N GLY A 307 -12.47 19.93 -4.06
CA GLY A 307 -12.14 21.36 -4.13
C GLY A 307 -10.65 21.66 -4.27
N GLU A 308 -9.77 20.66 -4.17
CA GLU A 308 -8.31 20.86 -4.21
C GLU A 308 -7.77 21.02 -5.63
N GLY A 309 -6.67 21.78 -5.76
CA GLY A 309 -5.96 22.00 -7.02
C GLY A 309 -6.68 22.92 -8.01
N ARG A 310 -6.22 22.86 -9.25
CA ARG A 310 -6.80 23.61 -10.41
C ARG A 310 -7.08 22.63 -11.55
N PRO A 311 -8.23 21.95 -11.52
CA PRO A 311 -8.65 21.05 -12.58
C PRO A 311 -8.95 21.85 -13.87
N ASP A 312 -8.77 21.23 -15.01
CA ASP A 312 -9.23 21.75 -16.30
C ASP A 312 -10.77 21.65 -16.44
N ALA A 313 -11.32 22.07 -17.58
CA ALA A 313 -12.76 22.12 -17.78
C ALA A 313 -13.43 20.73 -17.74
N ASP A 314 -12.75 19.71 -18.29
CA ASP A 314 -13.26 18.33 -18.31
C ASP A 314 -13.23 17.72 -16.90
N ALA A 315 -12.13 17.90 -16.19
CA ALA A 315 -12.00 17.50 -14.79
C ALA A 315 -13.01 18.21 -13.87
N LEU A 316 -13.30 19.50 -14.10
CA LEU A 316 -14.36 20.23 -13.38
C LEU A 316 -15.73 19.58 -13.57
N ALA A 317 -16.05 19.13 -14.80
CA ALA A 317 -17.30 18.43 -15.06
C ALA A 317 -17.39 17.11 -14.30
N LEU A 318 -16.30 16.32 -14.27
CA LEU A 318 -16.23 15.07 -13.53
C LEU A 318 -16.35 15.28 -12.01
N ARG A 319 -15.66 16.29 -11.46
CA ARG A 319 -15.76 16.63 -10.03
C ARG A 319 -17.16 17.09 -9.63
N ARG A 320 -17.85 17.85 -10.48
CA ARG A 320 -19.25 18.22 -10.25
C ARG A 320 -20.18 17.02 -10.26
N ALA A 321 -19.96 16.09 -11.18
CA ALA A 321 -20.74 14.85 -11.21
C ALA A 321 -20.55 14.03 -9.92
N ALA A 322 -19.30 13.89 -9.44
CA ALA A 322 -19.01 13.25 -8.17
C ALA A 322 -19.65 14.00 -6.98
N LEU A 323 -19.55 15.34 -6.93
CA LEU A 323 -20.18 16.16 -5.89
C LEU A 323 -21.70 15.98 -5.86
N ASN A 324 -22.36 15.91 -7.01
CA ASN A 324 -23.80 15.65 -7.09
C ASN A 324 -24.15 14.27 -6.53
N GLY A 325 -23.32 13.25 -6.78
CA GLY A 325 -23.46 11.93 -6.15
C GLY A 325 -23.34 11.97 -4.63
N LEU A 326 -22.37 12.75 -4.10
CA LEU A 326 -22.22 12.94 -2.66
C LEU A 326 -23.43 13.68 -2.05
N LYS A 327 -23.92 14.74 -2.69
CA LYS A 327 -25.13 15.46 -2.28
C LYS A 327 -26.35 14.56 -2.22
N ALA A 328 -26.50 13.64 -3.16
CA ALA A 328 -27.59 12.66 -3.17
C ALA A 328 -27.47 11.60 -2.05
N SER A 329 -26.29 11.42 -1.46
CA SER A 329 -26.03 10.39 -0.46
C SER A 329 -26.42 10.77 0.97
N THR A 330 -26.56 12.07 1.28
CA THR A 330 -26.88 12.53 2.64
C THR A 330 -27.57 13.88 2.66
N SER A 331 -28.48 14.05 3.61
CA SER A 331 -29.13 15.32 3.94
C SER A 331 -28.61 15.95 5.24
N ASP A 332 -27.51 15.42 5.81
CA ASP A 332 -26.89 15.99 7.01
C ASP A 332 -26.46 17.44 6.75
N ALA A 333 -26.93 18.36 7.60
CA ALA A 333 -26.75 19.80 7.41
C ALA A 333 -25.26 20.22 7.37
N ASP A 334 -24.39 19.54 8.12
CA ASP A 334 -22.97 19.84 8.15
C ASP A 334 -22.30 19.42 6.84
N PHE A 335 -22.67 18.25 6.27
CA PHE A 335 -22.17 17.84 4.95
C PHE A 335 -22.74 18.72 3.86
N VAL A 336 -24.01 19.09 3.90
CA VAL A 336 -24.60 20.03 2.92
C VAL A 336 -23.83 21.34 2.87
N ALA A 337 -23.50 21.95 4.02
CA ALA A 337 -22.71 23.17 4.09
C ALA A 337 -21.29 22.98 3.50
N MET A 338 -20.68 21.83 3.70
CA MET A 338 -19.39 21.49 3.09
C MET A 338 -19.49 21.31 1.57
N PHE A 339 -20.55 20.66 1.08
CA PHE A 339 -20.81 20.52 -0.35
C PHE A 339 -21.01 21.86 -1.04
N ASP A 340 -21.73 22.78 -0.42
CA ASP A 340 -21.94 24.13 -0.94
C ASP A 340 -20.61 24.90 -1.01
N SER A 341 -19.74 24.72 -0.02
CA SER A 341 -18.39 25.27 -0.05
C SER A 341 -17.56 24.74 -1.23
N VAL A 342 -17.63 23.42 -1.50
CA VAL A 342 -16.96 22.81 -2.64
C VAL A 342 -17.58 23.30 -3.97
N GLU A 343 -18.91 23.36 -4.07
CA GLU A 343 -19.59 23.83 -5.27
C GLU A 343 -19.20 25.28 -5.61
N ASN A 344 -19.21 26.17 -4.61
CA ASN A 344 -18.75 27.55 -4.79
C ASN A 344 -17.30 27.62 -5.28
N ARG A 345 -16.44 26.73 -4.75
CA ARG A 345 -15.06 26.61 -5.20
C ARG A 345 -14.97 26.16 -6.66
N LEU A 346 -15.69 25.09 -7.05
CA LEU A 346 -15.73 24.58 -8.43
C LEU A 346 -16.32 25.61 -9.39
N GLN A 347 -17.29 26.40 -8.95
CA GLN A 347 -17.85 27.50 -9.73
C GLN A 347 -16.83 28.62 -9.95
N ALA A 348 -16.12 29.03 -8.88
CA ALA A 348 -15.07 30.03 -8.99
C ALA A 348 -13.94 29.57 -9.94
N LEU A 349 -13.51 28.30 -9.86
CA LEU A 349 -12.49 27.72 -10.76
C LEU A 349 -12.96 27.64 -12.23
N SER A 350 -14.26 27.69 -12.50
CA SER A 350 -14.78 27.71 -13.88
C SER A 350 -14.67 29.08 -14.54
N ASN A 351 -14.33 30.12 -13.79
CA ASN A 351 -14.13 31.45 -14.34
C ASN A 351 -12.71 31.54 -14.92
N PRO A 352 -12.53 31.82 -16.23
CA PRO A 352 -11.22 31.93 -16.87
C PRO A 352 -10.36 33.05 -16.27
N ASP A 353 -10.98 34.07 -15.65
CA ASP A 353 -10.29 35.22 -15.05
C ASP A 353 -9.83 34.93 -13.59
N ALA A 354 -10.07 33.73 -13.08
CA ALA A 354 -9.78 33.36 -11.69
C ALA A 354 -8.28 33.07 -11.43
N THR A 355 -7.40 34.00 -11.78
CA THR A 355 -5.95 33.88 -11.60
C THR A 355 -5.50 33.90 -10.14
N GLU A 356 -6.29 34.50 -9.25
CA GLU A 356 -5.97 34.70 -7.82
C GLU A 356 -6.47 33.59 -6.90
N ILE A 357 -7.15 32.56 -7.42
CA ILE A 357 -7.67 31.50 -6.58
C ILE A 357 -6.50 30.61 -6.07
N SER A 358 -6.36 30.54 -4.75
CA SER A 358 -5.35 29.67 -4.10
C SER A 358 -5.50 28.20 -4.56
N GLU A 359 -4.40 27.50 -4.78
CA GLU A 359 -4.42 26.04 -5.04
C GLU A 359 -4.94 25.26 -3.84
N ARG A 360 -4.69 25.79 -2.63
CA ARG A 360 -5.13 25.17 -1.40
C ARG A 360 -6.56 25.53 -1.10
N PHE A 361 -7.41 24.53 -0.99
CA PHE A 361 -8.80 24.67 -0.59
C PHE A 361 -8.96 24.53 0.93
N GLU A 362 -9.40 25.58 1.60
CA GLU A 362 -9.73 25.57 3.01
C GLU A 362 -11.24 25.40 3.20
N MET A 363 -11.65 24.15 3.35
CA MET A 363 -13.04 23.81 3.66
C MET A 363 -13.26 23.95 5.16
N ARG A 364 -14.30 24.71 5.54
CA ARG A 364 -14.72 24.82 6.94
C ARG A 364 -15.57 23.61 7.33
N ASP A 365 -15.29 23.03 8.49
CA ASP A 365 -16.11 21.99 9.12
C ASP A 365 -17.00 22.64 10.20
N PRO A 366 -18.32 22.77 9.96
CA PRO A 366 -19.22 23.45 10.89
C PRO A 366 -19.24 22.79 12.28
N GLN A 367 -19.08 21.48 12.35
CA GLN A 367 -19.05 20.77 13.63
C GLN A 367 -17.76 21.06 14.43
N ARG A 368 -16.65 21.22 13.73
CA ARG A 368 -15.38 21.61 14.36
C ARG A 368 -15.46 23.03 14.89
N GLU A 369 -16.02 23.96 14.11
CA GLU A 369 -16.21 25.36 14.54
C GLU A 369 -17.07 25.45 15.81
N ARG A 370 -18.21 24.73 15.86
CA ARG A 370 -19.06 24.66 17.05
C ARG A 370 -18.31 24.09 18.26
N ARG A 371 -17.57 23.01 18.10
CA ARG A 371 -16.77 22.42 19.19
C ARG A 371 -15.67 23.35 19.68
N ASP A 372 -15.02 24.06 18.80
CA ASP A 372 -13.96 25.01 19.15
C ASP A 372 -14.56 26.22 19.88
N GLU A 373 -15.77 26.67 19.49
CA GLU A 373 -16.48 27.73 20.18
C GLU A 373 -16.94 27.31 21.60
N GLU A 374 -17.51 26.09 21.72
CA GLU A 374 -17.88 25.53 23.04
C GLU A 374 -16.65 25.37 23.93
N ARG A 375 -15.55 24.92 23.41
CA ARG A 375 -14.29 24.80 24.15
C ARG A 375 -13.77 26.16 24.62
N ARG A 376 -13.89 27.18 23.77
CA ARG A 376 -13.54 28.57 24.17
C ARG A 376 -14.43 29.07 25.33
N LYS A 377 -15.74 28.83 25.23
CA LYS A 377 -16.68 29.19 26.31
C LYS A 377 -16.36 28.45 27.61
N GLN A 378 -16.10 27.15 27.56
CA GLN A 378 -15.71 26.37 28.73
C GLN A 378 -14.41 26.84 29.36
N MET A 379 -13.41 27.16 28.53
CA MET A 379 -12.12 27.68 29.01
C MET A 379 -12.29 29.08 29.67
N GLU A 380 -13.16 29.92 29.10
CA GLU A 380 -13.46 31.23 29.68
C GLU A 380 -14.18 31.11 31.02
N GLU A 381 -15.18 30.23 31.13
CA GLU A 381 -15.86 29.94 32.40
C GLU A 381 -14.90 29.35 33.43
N PHE A 382 -14.02 28.42 33.03
CA PHE A 382 -13.01 27.88 33.93
C PHE A 382 -12.08 28.99 34.45
N ARG A 383 -11.66 29.90 33.57
CA ARG A 383 -10.82 31.05 33.93
C ARG A 383 -11.52 31.96 34.94
N LYS A 384 -12.80 32.26 34.71
CA LYS A 384 -13.62 33.07 35.66
C LYS A 384 -13.73 32.39 37.04
N ARG A 385 -14.02 31.07 37.06
CA ARG A 385 -14.09 30.31 38.34
C ARG A 385 -12.74 30.26 39.07
N MET A 386 -11.63 30.18 38.36
CA MET A 386 -10.30 30.19 38.97
C MET A 386 -9.96 31.60 39.54
N GLU A 387 -10.39 32.65 38.86
CA GLU A 387 -10.22 34.05 39.31
C GLU A 387 -11.07 34.34 40.52
N GLU A 388 -12.35 33.91 40.58
CA GLU A 388 -13.23 33.97 41.71
C GLU A 388 -12.66 33.23 42.94
N ARG A 389 -12.10 32.02 42.78
CA ARG A 389 -11.43 31.27 43.84
C ARG A 389 -10.18 31.96 44.36
N ARG A 390 -9.45 32.68 43.49
CA ARG A 390 -8.27 33.44 43.85
C ARG A 390 -8.64 34.66 44.67
N ASN A 391 -9.76 35.30 44.33
CA ASN A 391 -10.23 36.54 45.01
C ASN A 391 -11.03 36.25 46.29
N ASN A 392 -11.66 35.05 46.37
CA ASN A 392 -12.38 34.57 47.55
C ASN A 392 -11.82 33.20 47.95
N PRO A 393 -10.67 33.16 48.67
CA PRO A 393 -10.15 31.89 49.17
C PRO A 393 -11.17 31.31 50.16
N PRO A 394 -11.41 29.98 50.17
CA PRO A 394 -12.25 29.34 51.17
C PRO A 394 -11.74 29.73 52.55
N SER A 395 -12.63 30.27 53.40
CA SER A 395 -12.33 30.50 54.84
C SER A 395 -12.07 29.14 55.48
N GLU A 396 -10.86 28.94 56.02
CA GLU A 396 -10.48 27.77 56.81
C GLU A 396 -11.33 27.62 58.06
#